data_0ac4de155cd77cfcf76482bfbae5ee9e
#
_entry.id   0ac4de155cd77cfcf76482bfbae5ee9e
#
_cell.length_a   1.000
_cell.length_b   1.000
_cell.length_c   1.000
_cell.angle_alpha   90.00
_cell.angle_beta   90.00
_cell.angle_gamma   90.00
#
_symmetry.space_group_name_H-M   'P 1'
#
loop_
_entity.id
_entity.type
_entity.pdbx_description
1 polymer ?
#
loop_
_entity_poly.entity_id
_entity_poly.type
_entity_poly.pdbx_seq_one_letter_code
_entity_poly.pdbx_strand_id
1 'polypeptide(L)'
;MLSIINGGMLSTVQDLGRFGVMKDGFTQSGAMDQYSMKLANALCGNEPNSPVIEMTALGITARFTDEHIFCLCGGDFGATLNGKPIERSRSYKASAGDILTVGGARSGMRCCLAIAGGFAVPEVMGRASTNLKLGIG
;
A
#
# COMPACT_ATOMS: atom_id res chain seq x y z
N MET A 1 11.70 4.27 -2.97
CA MET A 1 11.40 3.84 -1.60
C MET A 1 10.19 4.61 -1.07
N LEU A 2 9.43 4.00 -0.23
CA LEU A 2 8.26 4.62 0.37
C LEU A 2 8.50 4.77 1.87
N SER A 3 8.43 5.99 2.37
CA SER A 3 8.60 6.28 3.79
C SER A 3 7.23 6.41 4.45
N ILE A 4 6.94 5.49 5.36
CA ILE A 4 5.64 5.49 6.05
C ILE A 4 5.70 6.49 7.20
N ILE A 5 4.90 7.54 7.11
CA ILE A 5 4.81 8.58 8.14
C ILE A 5 3.82 8.16 9.21
N ASN A 6 2.70 7.59 8.79
CA ASN A 6 1.67 7.08 9.70
C ASN A 6 1.15 5.77 9.10
N GLY A 7 1.25 4.69 9.87
CA GLY A 7 0.91 3.35 9.40
C GLY A 7 -0.58 3.05 9.34
N GLY A 8 -1.41 3.98 9.74
CA GLY A 8 -2.86 3.72 9.77
C GLY A 8 -3.22 2.66 10.79
N MET A 9 -4.35 2.01 10.53
CA MET A 9 -4.83 0.91 11.36
C MET A 9 -4.79 -0.37 10.53
N LEU A 10 -4.13 -1.40 11.07
CA LEU A 10 -4.04 -2.72 10.44
C LEU A 10 -3.54 -2.67 8.99
N SER A 11 -2.53 -1.87 8.72
CA SER A 11 -1.89 -1.87 7.41
C SER A 11 -0.85 -2.99 7.37
N THR A 12 -0.92 -3.82 6.33
CA THR A 12 -0.04 -4.97 6.19
C THR A 12 0.48 -5.09 4.76
N VAL A 13 1.63 -5.74 4.60
CA VAL A 13 2.15 -6.10 3.29
C VAL A 13 1.68 -7.50 2.97
N GLN A 14 0.93 -7.66 1.89
CA GLN A 14 0.26 -8.90 1.52
C GLN A 14 0.54 -9.28 0.07
N ASP A 15 0.46 -10.58 -0.17
CA ASP A 15 0.44 -11.11 -1.53
C ASP A 15 -0.58 -12.27 -1.61
N LEU A 16 -0.54 -13.02 -2.71
CA LEU A 16 -1.52 -14.07 -2.95
C LEU A 16 -1.19 -15.37 -2.20
N GLY A 17 -0.99 -15.29 -0.92
CA GLY A 17 -0.78 -16.46 -0.07
C GLY A 17 0.67 -16.78 0.21
N ARG A 18 1.59 -15.99 -0.30
CA ARG A 18 2.97 -16.13 0.05
C ARG A 18 3.16 -15.60 1.46
N PHE A 19 3.88 -16.32 2.27
CA PHE A 19 4.12 -15.87 3.63
C PHE A 19 5.00 -14.64 3.63
N GLY A 20 4.49 -13.59 4.19
CA GLY A 20 5.27 -12.42 4.48
C GLY A 20 5.97 -12.56 5.81
N VAL A 21 6.60 -11.50 6.23
CA VAL A 21 7.21 -11.43 7.55
C VAL A 21 6.12 -11.18 8.57
N MET A 22 6.11 -12.01 9.60
CA MET A 22 5.08 -11.95 10.63
C MET A 22 5.59 -11.28 11.86
N LYS A 23 5.27 -10.06 11.99
CA LYS A 23 5.57 -9.30 13.20
C LYS A 23 4.47 -8.27 13.39
N ASP A 24 4.12 -8.05 14.62
CA ASP A 24 3.39 -6.87 15.07
C ASP A 24 2.40 -6.27 14.06
N GLY A 25 1.38 -7.00 13.73
CA GLY A 25 0.32 -6.51 12.88
C GLY A 25 0.39 -6.96 11.43
N PHE A 26 1.49 -7.57 11.01
CA PHE A 26 1.56 -8.18 9.69
C PHE A 26 1.07 -9.61 9.77
N THR A 27 0.36 -10.05 8.76
CA THR A 27 -0.19 -11.39 8.72
C THR A 27 0.52 -12.27 7.70
N GLN A 28 0.47 -13.59 7.92
CA GLN A 28 1.05 -14.53 6.99
C GLN A 28 0.08 -14.95 5.90
N SER A 29 -1.19 -14.76 6.11
CA SER A 29 -2.18 -15.10 5.10
C SER A 29 -2.08 -14.11 3.96
N GLY A 30 -2.52 -14.50 2.79
CA GLY A 30 -2.59 -13.60 1.65
C GLY A 30 -3.55 -12.45 1.89
N ALA A 31 -3.62 -11.56 0.92
CA ALA A 31 -4.51 -10.41 0.99
C ALA A 31 -5.96 -10.86 1.17
N MET A 32 -6.71 -10.14 2.00
CA MET A 32 -8.13 -10.43 2.22
C MET A 32 -8.95 -10.11 0.98
N ASP A 33 -8.55 -9.11 0.20
CA ASP A 33 -9.21 -8.73 -1.04
C ASP A 33 -8.29 -9.03 -2.22
N GLN A 34 -8.29 -10.28 -2.64
CA GLN A 34 -7.41 -10.73 -3.71
C GLN A 34 -7.77 -10.12 -5.06
N TYR A 35 -9.03 -9.81 -5.29
CA TYR A 35 -9.43 -9.18 -6.54
C TYR A 35 -8.80 -7.79 -6.66
N SER A 36 -8.91 -6.98 -5.62
CA SER A 36 -8.32 -5.64 -5.62
C SER A 36 -6.81 -5.68 -5.72
N MET A 37 -6.17 -6.65 -5.07
CA MET A 37 -4.73 -6.84 -5.17
C MET A 37 -4.32 -7.13 -6.61
N LYS A 38 -5.00 -8.07 -7.26
CA LYS A 38 -4.69 -8.43 -8.65
C LYS A 38 -4.89 -7.25 -9.59
N LEU A 39 -5.98 -6.51 -9.40
CA LEU A 39 -6.28 -5.35 -10.23
C LEU A 39 -5.23 -4.26 -10.05
N ALA A 40 -4.86 -3.95 -8.80
CA ALA A 40 -3.86 -2.94 -8.52
C ALA A 40 -2.51 -3.31 -9.14
N ASN A 41 -2.11 -4.57 -9.01
CA ASN A 41 -0.88 -5.03 -9.63
C ASN A 41 -0.93 -4.94 -11.15
N ALA A 42 -2.06 -5.32 -11.75
CA ALA A 42 -2.22 -5.23 -13.19
C ALA A 42 -2.09 -3.78 -13.69
N LEU A 43 -2.70 -2.85 -12.97
CA LEU A 43 -2.64 -1.44 -13.34
C LEU A 43 -1.25 -0.83 -13.16
N CYS A 44 -0.42 -1.42 -12.33
CA CYS A 44 0.98 -1.03 -12.17
C CYS A 44 1.94 -1.82 -13.06
N GLY A 45 1.43 -2.74 -13.86
CA GLY A 45 2.26 -3.59 -14.71
C GLY A 45 3.02 -4.66 -13.95
N ASN A 46 2.55 -5.02 -12.76
CA ASN A 46 3.20 -6.04 -11.93
C ASN A 46 2.61 -7.42 -12.17
N GLU A 47 3.37 -8.44 -11.76
CA GLU A 47 2.83 -9.79 -11.66
C GLU A 47 1.67 -9.80 -10.66
N PRO A 48 0.63 -10.64 -10.88
CA PRO A 48 -0.54 -10.65 -10.00
C PRO A 48 -0.21 -10.93 -8.53
N ASN A 49 0.87 -11.62 -8.26
CA ASN A 49 1.27 -12.01 -6.92
C ASN A 49 2.31 -11.07 -6.30
N SER A 50 2.54 -9.93 -6.89
CA SER A 50 3.46 -8.96 -6.31
C SER A 50 2.92 -8.43 -4.99
N PRO A 51 3.78 -8.25 -3.98
CA PRO A 51 3.32 -7.72 -2.70
C PRO A 51 2.67 -6.34 -2.81
N VAL A 52 1.59 -6.15 -2.09
CA VAL A 52 0.90 -4.87 -1.96
C VAL A 52 0.74 -4.52 -0.49
N ILE A 53 0.48 -3.26 -0.20
CA ILE A 53 0.08 -2.86 1.14
C ILE A 53 -1.44 -2.92 1.21
N GLU A 54 -1.97 -3.75 2.11
CA GLU A 54 -3.39 -3.81 2.39
C GLU A 54 -3.69 -3.01 3.65
N MET A 55 -4.63 -2.08 3.54
CA MET A 55 -5.04 -1.21 4.62
C MET A 55 -6.47 -1.54 5.01
N THR A 56 -6.75 -1.54 6.31
CA THR A 56 -8.08 -1.82 6.84
C THR A 56 -8.54 -0.64 7.69
N ALA A 57 -9.72 -0.15 7.43
CA ALA A 57 -10.40 0.92 8.15
C ALA A 57 -9.73 2.30 8.05
N LEU A 58 -8.45 2.41 8.33
CA LEU A 58 -7.70 3.66 8.24
C LEU A 58 -6.40 3.40 7.49
N GLY A 59 -6.17 4.17 6.45
CA GLY A 59 -5.00 4.00 5.60
C GLY A 59 -3.77 4.72 6.08
N ILE A 60 -2.70 4.54 5.32
CA ILE A 60 -1.40 5.10 5.65
C ILE A 60 -1.26 6.54 5.16
N THR A 61 -0.30 7.24 5.75
CA THR A 61 0.28 8.44 5.16
C THR A 61 1.73 8.13 4.85
N ALA A 62 2.14 8.37 3.62
CA ALA A 62 3.48 7.98 3.18
C ALA A 62 4.06 9.03 2.24
N ARG A 63 5.40 9.08 2.22
CA ARG A 63 6.11 9.94 1.31
C ARG A 63 6.94 9.11 0.35
N PHE A 64 6.84 9.41 -0.93
CA PHE A 64 7.72 8.82 -1.93
C PHE A 64 9.08 9.51 -1.87
N THR A 65 10.14 8.70 -1.82
CA THR A 65 11.49 9.26 -1.80
C THR A 65 12.09 9.41 -3.19
N ASP A 66 11.47 8.79 -4.18
CA ASP A 66 11.85 8.88 -5.58
C ASP A 66 10.60 8.66 -6.43
N GLU A 67 10.76 8.70 -7.75
CA GLU A 67 9.64 8.62 -8.67
C GLU A 67 9.11 7.19 -8.77
N HIS A 68 7.79 7.04 -8.64
CA HIS A 68 7.14 5.73 -8.75
C HIS A 68 5.74 5.87 -9.33
N ILE A 69 5.28 4.78 -9.94
CA ILE A 69 3.88 4.65 -10.35
C ILE A 69 3.17 3.79 -9.31
N PHE A 70 2.00 4.23 -8.90
CA PHE A 70 1.22 3.53 -7.89
C PHE A 70 -0.26 3.50 -8.25
N CYS A 71 -0.99 2.63 -7.58
CA CYS A 71 -2.42 2.48 -7.79
C CYS A 71 -3.09 2.03 -6.49
N LEU A 72 -4.27 2.58 -6.21
CA LEU A 72 -5.12 2.16 -5.10
C LEU A 72 -6.33 1.46 -5.65
N CYS A 73 -6.66 0.30 -5.09
CA CYS A 73 -7.86 -0.45 -5.46
C CYS A 73 -8.57 -0.94 -4.21
N GLY A 74 -9.87 -1.14 -4.31
CA GLY A 74 -10.68 -1.62 -3.20
C GLY A 74 -11.62 -0.55 -2.69
N GLY A 75 -11.73 -0.41 -1.38
CA GLY A 75 -12.61 0.55 -0.77
C GLY A 75 -12.21 2.00 -1.01
N ASP A 76 -13.18 2.88 -0.85
CA ASP A 76 -12.94 4.32 -0.96
C ASP A 76 -12.48 4.86 0.40
N PHE A 77 -11.23 5.26 0.46
CA PHE A 77 -10.61 5.80 1.67
C PHE A 77 -10.32 7.30 1.54
N GLY A 78 -10.84 7.94 0.52
CA GLY A 78 -10.65 9.38 0.34
C GLY A 78 -9.19 9.77 0.15
N ALA A 79 -8.46 9.01 -0.65
CA ALA A 79 -7.03 9.22 -0.84
C ALA A 79 -6.71 10.52 -1.55
N THR A 80 -5.61 11.12 -1.17
CA THR A 80 -5.08 12.32 -1.82
C THR A 80 -3.60 12.17 -2.09
N LEU A 81 -3.14 12.83 -3.13
CA LEU A 81 -1.71 12.99 -3.42
C LEU A 81 -1.38 14.47 -3.31
N ASN A 82 -0.55 14.83 -2.35
CA ASN A 82 -0.24 16.24 -2.05
C ASN A 82 -1.50 17.07 -1.81
N GLY A 83 -2.50 16.47 -1.14
CA GLY A 83 -3.75 17.13 -0.82
C GLY A 83 -4.78 17.15 -1.94
N LYS A 84 -4.45 16.65 -3.11
CA LYS A 84 -5.41 16.58 -4.23
C LYS A 84 -6.05 15.22 -4.29
N PRO A 85 -7.38 15.14 -4.37
CA PRO A 85 -8.06 13.85 -4.46
C PRO A 85 -7.62 13.04 -5.66
N ILE A 86 -7.46 11.74 -5.45
CA ILE A 86 -7.14 10.79 -6.51
C ILE A 86 -8.21 9.70 -6.52
N GLU A 87 -8.29 8.99 -7.65
CA GLU A 87 -9.30 7.97 -7.86
C GLU A 87 -8.72 6.58 -7.65
N ARG A 88 -9.58 5.67 -7.27
CA ARG A 88 -9.25 4.25 -7.18
C ARG A 88 -9.17 3.64 -8.58
N SER A 89 -8.48 2.53 -8.68
CA SER A 89 -8.37 1.74 -9.92
C SER A 89 -7.82 2.56 -11.07
N ARG A 90 -6.86 3.41 -10.75
CA ARG A 90 -6.19 4.26 -11.72
C ARG A 90 -4.74 4.42 -11.28
N SER A 91 -3.82 4.32 -12.23
CA SER A 91 -2.41 4.51 -11.92
C SER A 91 -2.04 5.99 -11.93
N TYR A 92 -1.15 6.35 -11.02
CA TYR A 92 -0.65 7.71 -10.88
C TYR A 92 0.85 7.68 -10.76
N LYS A 93 1.48 8.75 -11.22
CA LYS A 93 2.90 8.92 -11.10
C LYS A 93 3.19 9.87 -9.95
N ALA A 94 3.95 9.39 -8.97
CA ALA A 94 4.41 10.21 -7.85
C ALA A 94 5.86 10.59 -8.09
N SER A 95 6.22 11.79 -7.70
CA SER A 95 7.60 12.29 -7.76
C SER A 95 8.22 12.27 -6.37
N ALA A 96 9.53 12.39 -6.31
CA ALA A 96 10.24 12.45 -5.03
C ALA A 96 9.66 13.56 -4.16
N GLY A 97 9.37 13.26 -2.93
CA GLY A 97 8.79 14.18 -1.96
C GLY A 97 7.27 14.23 -1.95
N ASP A 98 6.60 13.58 -2.89
CA ASP A 98 5.14 13.57 -2.90
C ASP A 98 4.59 12.79 -1.71
N ILE A 99 3.48 13.28 -1.16
CA ILE A 99 2.86 12.66 0.00
C ILE A 99 1.51 12.08 -0.40
N LEU A 100 1.37 10.78 -0.19
CA LEU A 100 0.12 10.04 -0.35
C LEU A 100 -0.54 9.93 1.00
N THR A 101 -1.76 10.41 1.12
CA THR A 101 -2.56 10.26 2.32
C THR A 101 -3.77 9.41 1.99
N VAL A 102 -3.86 8.24 2.62
CA VAL A 102 -5.02 7.36 2.51
C VAL A 102 -5.78 7.52 3.81
N GLY A 103 -6.98 8.06 3.73
CA GLY A 103 -7.76 8.41 4.90
C GLY A 103 -8.53 7.23 5.48
N GLY A 104 -9.61 7.53 6.19
CA GLY A 104 -10.49 6.52 6.74
C GLY A 104 -11.45 5.95 5.71
N ALA A 105 -11.88 4.73 5.93
CA ALA A 105 -12.79 4.04 5.03
C ALA A 105 -14.13 4.78 4.94
N ARG A 106 -14.53 5.14 3.74
CA ARG A 106 -15.84 5.72 3.45
C ARG A 106 -16.78 4.66 2.90
N SER A 107 -16.24 3.75 2.11
CA SER A 107 -16.99 2.69 1.46
C SER A 107 -16.06 1.50 1.30
N GLY A 108 -16.45 0.35 1.83
CA GLY A 108 -15.57 -0.79 1.91
C GLY A 108 -14.54 -0.64 3.01
N MET A 109 -14.09 -1.76 3.56
CA MET A 109 -13.21 -1.75 4.73
C MET A 109 -11.74 -1.89 4.39
N ARG A 110 -11.43 -2.31 3.16
CA ARG A 110 -10.04 -2.59 2.77
C ARG A 110 -9.69 -1.90 1.48
N CYS A 111 -8.44 -1.45 1.41
CA CYS A 111 -7.88 -0.81 0.24
C CYS A 111 -6.45 -1.32 0.05
N CYS A 112 -6.07 -1.59 -1.19
CA CYS A 112 -4.74 -2.06 -1.52
C CYS A 112 -3.96 -0.98 -2.25
N LEU A 113 -2.70 -0.80 -1.86
CA LEU A 113 -1.76 0.06 -2.56
C LEU A 113 -0.72 -0.83 -3.26
N ALA A 114 -0.65 -0.70 -4.58
CA ALA A 114 0.40 -1.32 -5.38
C ALA A 114 1.35 -0.25 -5.91
N ILE A 115 2.60 -0.64 -6.09
CA ILE A 115 3.63 0.21 -6.70
C ILE A 115 4.27 -0.57 -7.83
N ALA A 116 4.52 0.08 -8.94
CA ALA A 116 5.20 -0.57 -10.07
C ALA A 116 6.57 -1.10 -9.61
N GLY A 117 6.83 -2.35 -9.89
CA GLY A 117 7.99 -3.07 -9.38
C GLY A 117 7.73 -3.86 -8.11
N GLY A 118 6.57 -3.64 -7.47
CA GLY A 118 6.20 -4.31 -6.23
C GLY A 118 6.97 -3.78 -5.03
N PHE A 119 6.54 -4.21 -3.84
CA PHE A 119 7.26 -3.89 -2.61
C PHE A 119 8.22 -5.01 -2.27
N ALA A 120 9.39 -4.65 -1.78
CA ALA A 120 10.26 -5.60 -1.13
C ALA A 120 9.68 -5.94 0.25
N VAL A 121 9.75 -7.20 0.64
CA VAL A 121 9.31 -7.60 1.98
C VAL A 121 10.23 -6.93 2.99
N PRO A 122 9.69 -6.20 3.97
CA PRO A 122 10.54 -5.54 4.96
C PRO A 122 11.35 -6.56 5.76
N GLU A 123 12.62 -6.26 5.98
CA GLU A 123 13.46 -7.13 6.78
C GLU A 123 13.25 -6.92 8.27
N VAL A 124 12.91 -5.70 8.66
CA VAL A 124 12.66 -5.36 10.04
C VAL A 124 11.21 -4.99 10.19
N MET A 125 10.52 -5.80 10.95
CA MET A 125 9.10 -5.65 11.16
C MET A 125 8.84 -5.39 12.63
N GLY A 126 7.64 -5.01 12.91
CA GLY A 126 7.16 -5.17 14.24
C GLY A 126 7.47 -4.06 15.19
N ARG A 127 7.94 -3.00 14.70
CA ARG A 127 8.03 -1.82 15.53
C ARG A 127 6.82 -0.95 15.23
N ALA A 128 6.19 -0.46 16.26
CA ALA A 128 5.19 0.57 16.13
C ALA A 128 5.89 1.87 15.75
N SER A 129 6.74 1.80 14.78
CA SER A 129 7.56 2.92 14.36
C SER A 129 6.84 3.69 13.29
N THR A 130 6.90 5.01 13.41
CA THR A 130 6.32 5.89 12.41
C THR A 130 7.26 6.12 11.23
N ASN A 131 8.45 5.57 11.25
CA ASN A 131 9.44 5.82 10.19
C ASN A 131 9.84 4.54 9.46
N LEU A 132 8.88 3.65 9.29
CA LEU A 132 9.12 2.45 8.52
C LEU A 132 9.33 2.82 7.05
N LYS A 133 10.42 2.32 6.47
CA LYS A 133 10.68 2.51 5.05
C LYS A 133 10.54 1.19 4.34
N LEU A 134 9.79 1.21 3.25
CA LEU A 134 9.59 0.03 2.43
C LEU A 134 10.40 0.18 1.15
N GLY A 135 11.24 -0.79 0.89
CA GLY A 135 11.94 -0.91 -0.36
C GLY A 135 10.95 -1.24 -1.47
N ILE A 136 11.28 -0.79 -2.66
CA ILE A 136 10.47 -1.08 -3.83
C ILE A 136 11.31 -1.98 -4.72
N GLY A 137 10.79 -3.16 -4.92
CA GLY A 137 11.51 -4.20 -5.65
C GLY A 137 11.36 -4.16 -7.15
#